data_11058d63e7ab8839eb929cf905416d96
#
_entry.id   11058d63e7ab8839eb929cf905416d96
#
_cell.length_a   1.000
_cell.length_b   1.000
_cell.length_c   1.000
_cell.angle_alpha   90.00
_cell.angle_beta   90.00
_cell.angle_gamma   90.00
#
_symmetry.space_group_name_H-M   'P 1'
#
loop_
_entity.id
_entity.type
_entity.pdbx_description
1 polymer ?
#
loop_
_entity_poly.entity_id
_entity_poly.type
_entity_poly.pdbx_seq_one_letter_code
_entity_poly.pdbx_strand_id
1 'polypeptide(L)'
;MIRIITFLSTFLVFAFGSAYAEPKKVGFIYIGPPGDHGWTYMHDVGRKYMESQLGDSITTTYLENIPENADAVRAIRKLADSGHDLIFTTSFNYMDQTHEVAKDFPDIKFEHATGYIQADNVATYSARFYEGRMIEGHIAGHMTETNTIGYIASFPIPEVVRGINAFYLAA
;
A
#
# COMPACT_ATOMS: atom_id res chain seq x y z
N MET A 1 -38.81 23.60 -67.48
CA MET A 1 -37.61 22.76 -67.07
C MET A 1 -37.25 23.15 -65.67
N ILE A 2 -37.65 22.35 -64.67
CA ILE A 2 -37.36 22.55 -63.24
C ILE A 2 -36.23 21.58 -62.88
N ARG A 3 -35.07 22.13 -62.51
CA ARG A 3 -33.94 21.35 -62.02
C ARG A 3 -34.07 21.10 -60.49
N ILE A 4 -34.35 19.86 -60.12
CA ILE A 4 -34.38 19.42 -58.73
C ILE A 4 -32.95 19.19 -58.35
N ILE A 5 -32.41 20.00 -57.43
CA ILE A 5 -31.09 19.79 -56.79
C ILE A 5 -31.33 18.95 -55.53
N THR A 6 -30.93 17.67 -55.57
CA THR A 6 -30.99 16.76 -54.44
C THR A 6 -29.76 17.04 -53.55
N PHE A 7 -29.98 17.59 -52.37
CA PHE A 7 -28.94 17.74 -51.32
C PHE A 7 -28.78 16.41 -50.60
N LEU A 8 -27.67 15.73 -50.86
CA LEU A 8 -27.27 14.53 -50.14
C LEU A 8 -26.53 14.95 -48.88
N SER A 9 -27.22 15.08 -47.74
CA SER A 9 -26.59 15.32 -46.42
C SER A 9 -25.99 14.06 -45.85
N THR A 10 -24.67 13.94 -45.94
CA THR A 10 -23.92 12.86 -45.32
C THR A 10 -23.88 13.08 -43.80
N PHE A 11 -24.66 12.31 -43.06
CA PHE A 11 -24.66 12.32 -41.60
C PHE A 11 -23.43 11.51 -41.11
N LEU A 12 -22.38 12.24 -40.72
CA LEU A 12 -21.18 11.64 -40.14
C LEU A 12 -21.47 11.30 -38.66
N VAL A 13 -21.83 10.04 -38.38
CA VAL A 13 -22.01 9.54 -37.02
C VAL A 13 -20.63 9.36 -36.40
N PHE A 14 -20.19 10.31 -35.59
CA PHE A 14 -19.06 10.10 -34.68
C PHE A 14 -19.49 9.12 -33.60
N ALA A 15 -19.10 7.85 -33.75
CA ALA A 15 -19.15 6.88 -32.67
C ALA A 15 -18.09 7.28 -31.61
N PHE A 16 -18.53 8.04 -30.61
CA PHE A 16 -17.73 8.19 -29.39
C PHE A 16 -17.72 6.83 -28.66
N GLY A 17 -16.81 5.96 -29.06
CA GLY A 17 -16.46 4.81 -28.25
C GLY A 17 -15.91 5.33 -26.94
N SER A 18 -16.63 5.16 -25.84
CA SER A 18 -16.07 5.33 -24.50
C SER A 18 -14.89 4.37 -24.38
N ALA A 19 -13.68 4.88 -24.51
CA ALA A 19 -12.49 4.12 -24.16
C ALA A 19 -12.57 3.88 -22.66
N TYR A 20 -13.09 2.73 -22.25
CA TYR A 20 -12.92 2.27 -20.87
C TYR A 20 -11.41 2.05 -20.69
N ALA A 21 -10.81 2.86 -19.83
CA ALA A 21 -9.43 2.63 -19.41
C ALA A 21 -9.37 1.25 -18.72
N GLU A 22 -8.37 0.44 -19.06
CA GLU A 22 -8.17 -0.83 -18.36
C GLU A 22 -7.99 -0.59 -16.87
N PRO A 23 -8.55 -1.48 -16.01
CA PRO A 23 -8.39 -1.37 -14.57
C PRO A 23 -6.91 -1.33 -14.19
N LYS A 24 -6.53 -0.43 -13.30
CA LYS A 24 -5.18 -0.39 -12.76
C LYS A 24 -4.92 -1.61 -11.88
N LYS A 25 -3.78 -2.26 -12.10
CA LYS A 25 -3.37 -3.43 -11.33
C LYS A 25 -2.54 -3.00 -10.12
N VAL A 26 -3.02 -3.33 -8.93
CA VAL A 26 -2.38 -2.96 -7.67
C VAL A 26 -1.91 -4.21 -6.93
N GLY A 27 -0.61 -4.30 -6.67
CA GLY A 27 0.03 -5.42 -6.00
C GLY A 27 0.34 -5.12 -4.54
N PHE A 28 0.31 -6.14 -3.68
CA PHE A 28 0.67 -6.05 -2.27
C PHE A 28 1.63 -7.18 -1.89
N ILE A 29 2.70 -6.83 -1.20
CA ILE A 29 3.65 -7.78 -0.60
C ILE A 29 3.48 -7.75 0.90
N TYR A 30 3.01 -8.86 1.47
CA TYR A 30 2.75 -9.03 2.90
C TYR A 30 3.82 -9.89 3.57
N ILE A 31 4.29 -9.45 4.75
CA ILE A 31 5.27 -10.19 5.55
C ILE A 31 4.71 -11.46 6.18
N GLY A 32 3.42 -11.47 6.48
CA GLY A 32 2.71 -12.61 7.07
C GLY A 32 1.34 -12.80 6.42
N PRO A 33 0.54 -13.74 6.91
CA PRO A 33 -0.81 -13.95 6.45
C PRO A 33 -1.71 -12.80 6.91
N PRO A 34 -2.82 -12.50 6.19
CA PRO A 34 -3.80 -11.49 6.61
C PRO A 34 -4.39 -11.75 7.99
N GLY A 35 -4.60 -13.02 8.40
CA GLY A 35 -5.05 -13.40 9.73
C GLY A 35 -6.29 -12.66 10.23
N ASP A 36 -6.51 -12.69 11.56
CA ASP A 36 -7.67 -12.06 12.18
C ASP A 36 -7.39 -10.65 12.69
N HIS A 37 -6.13 -10.32 12.99
CA HIS A 37 -5.69 -9.02 13.52
C HIS A 37 -4.21 -8.79 13.23
N GLY A 38 -3.74 -7.58 13.50
CA GLY A 38 -2.34 -7.22 13.43
C GLY A 38 -1.94 -6.51 12.14
N TRP A 39 -0.64 -6.50 11.89
CA TRP A 39 -0.01 -5.68 10.85
C TRP A 39 -0.52 -5.98 9.43
N THR A 40 -0.39 -7.23 9.01
CA THR A 40 -0.83 -7.64 7.66
C THR A 40 -2.35 -7.56 7.50
N TYR A 41 -3.11 -7.91 8.56
CA TYR A 41 -4.55 -7.77 8.57
C TYR A 41 -5.00 -6.33 8.26
N MET A 42 -4.40 -5.33 8.92
CA MET A 42 -4.78 -3.93 8.69
C MET A 42 -4.42 -3.45 7.28
N HIS A 43 -3.33 -3.92 6.70
CA HIS A 43 -3.02 -3.65 5.29
C HIS A 43 -4.04 -4.29 4.36
N ASP A 44 -4.48 -5.52 4.64
CA ASP A 44 -5.51 -6.20 3.85
C ASP A 44 -6.90 -5.57 3.99
N VAL A 45 -7.22 -5.05 5.18
CA VAL A 45 -8.42 -4.21 5.37
C VAL A 45 -8.36 -2.97 4.49
N GLY A 46 -7.19 -2.30 4.44
CA GLY A 46 -6.97 -1.15 3.56
C GLY A 46 -7.12 -1.51 2.08
N ARG A 47 -6.56 -2.65 1.64
CA ARG A 47 -6.70 -3.16 0.29
C ARG A 47 -8.18 -3.40 -0.08
N LYS A 48 -8.92 -4.10 0.77
CA LYS A 48 -10.37 -4.37 0.57
C LYS A 48 -11.21 -3.10 0.58
N TYR A 49 -10.86 -2.13 1.43
CA TYR A 49 -11.50 -0.82 1.42
C TYR A 49 -11.27 -0.10 0.10
N MET A 50 -10.04 -0.09 -0.40
CA MET A 50 -9.72 0.49 -1.72
C MET A 50 -10.52 -0.17 -2.84
N GLU A 51 -10.62 -1.51 -2.86
CA GLU A 51 -11.47 -2.24 -3.82
C GLU A 51 -12.93 -1.80 -3.74
N SER A 52 -13.46 -1.65 -2.51
CA SER A 52 -14.85 -1.23 -2.30
C SER A 52 -15.14 0.20 -2.78
N GLN A 53 -14.15 1.08 -2.74
CA GLN A 53 -14.29 2.48 -3.16
C GLN A 53 -14.06 2.69 -4.66
N LEU A 54 -13.15 1.94 -5.27
CA LEU A 54 -12.73 2.14 -6.65
C LEU A 54 -13.37 1.14 -7.63
N GLY A 55 -13.97 0.06 -7.13
CA GLY A 55 -14.71 -0.91 -7.93
C GLY A 55 -13.94 -1.39 -9.15
N ASP A 56 -14.56 -1.36 -10.30
CA ASP A 56 -14.00 -1.84 -11.57
C ASP A 56 -12.82 -1.01 -12.11
N SER A 57 -12.44 0.09 -11.44
CA SER A 57 -11.29 0.91 -11.83
C SER A 57 -9.95 0.28 -11.46
N ILE A 58 -9.96 -0.70 -10.58
CA ILE A 58 -8.75 -1.39 -10.12
C ILE A 58 -8.95 -2.90 -10.04
N THR A 59 -7.82 -3.63 -10.08
CA THR A 59 -7.75 -5.03 -9.66
C THR A 59 -6.61 -5.17 -8.67
N THR A 60 -6.78 -5.98 -7.62
CA THR A 60 -5.72 -6.17 -6.63
C THR A 60 -5.20 -7.61 -6.61
N THR A 61 -3.92 -7.75 -6.33
CA THR A 61 -3.23 -9.03 -6.10
C THR A 61 -2.37 -8.89 -4.85
N TYR A 62 -2.32 -9.91 -4.01
CA TYR A 62 -1.38 -9.93 -2.89
C TYR A 62 -0.58 -11.22 -2.84
N LEU A 63 0.64 -11.12 -2.32
CA LEU A 63 1.52 -12.24 -2.00
C LEU A 63 1.81 -12.17 -0.50
N GLU A 64 1.53 -13.24 0.21
CA GLU A 64 1.68 -13.30 1.67
C GLU A 64 2.86 -14.18 2.10
N ASN A 65 3.26 -14.05 3.37
CA ASN A 65 4.38 -14.80 3.96
C ASN A 65 5.69 -14.62 3.19
N ILE A 66 5.94 -13.42 2.69
CA ILE A 66 7.16 -13.11 1.97
C ILE A 66 8.26 -12.73 2.96
N PRO A 67 9.35 -13.50 3.08
CA PRO A 67 10.46 -13.14 3.96
C PRO A 67 11.20 -11.88 3.51
N GLU A 68 11.75 -11.13 4.46
CA GLU A 68 12.48 -9.87 4.24
C GLU A 68 13.93 -10.12 3.76
N ASN A 69 14.08 -10.86 2.69
CA ASN A 69 15.36 -11.25 2.10
C ASN A 69 15.28 -11.23 0.55
N ALA A 70 16.08 -12.02 -0.14
CA ALA A 70 16.03 -12.14 -1.61
C ALA A 70 14.67 -12.66 -2.14
N ASP A 71 13.84 -13.29 -1.32
CA ASP A 71 12.47 -13.67 -1.71
C ASP A 71 11.60 -12.45 -1.92
N ALA A 72 11.80 -11.38 -1.15
CA ALA A 72 11.09 -10.12 -1.34
C ALA A 72 11.43 -9.52 -2.71
N VAL A 73 12.70 -9.49 -3.12
CA VAL A 73 13.10 -9.02 -4.47
C VAL A 73 12.37 -9.82 -5.54
N ARG A 74 12.33 -11.16 -5.41
CA ARG A 74 11.65 -12.04 -6.37
C ARG A 74 10.14 -11.78 -6.42
N ALA A 75 9.52 -11.61 -5.26
CA ALA A 75 8.08 -11.39 -5.14
C ALA A 75 7.66 -10.01 -5.71
N ILE A 76 8.42 -8.94 -5.39
CA ILE A 76 8.18 -7.59 -5.93
C ILE A 76 8.36 -7.60 -7.45
N ARG A 77 9.46 -8.19 -7.94
CA ARG A 77 9.74 -8.31 -9.38
C ARG A 77 8.65 -9.11 -10.10
N LYS A 78 8.15 -10.20 -9.52
CA LYS A 78 7.05 -10.98 -10.08
C LYS A 78 5.79 -10.15 -10.31
N LEU A 79 5.42 -9.28 -9.36
CA LEU A 79 4.28 -8.37 -9.54
C LEU A 79 4.58 -7.33 -10.64
N ALA A 80 5.79 -6.76 -10.64
CA ALA A 80 6.20 -5.80 -11.66
C ALA A 80 6.17 -6.42 -13.08
N ASP A 81 6.76 -7.60 -13.28
CA ASP A 81 6.74 -8.33 -14.55
C ASP A 81 5.33 -8.74 -15.00
N SER A 82 4.38 -8.88 -14.05
CA SER A 82 2.97 -9.18 -14.34
C SER A 82 2.17 -7.94 -14.78
N GLY A 83 2.83 -6.79 -14.91
CA GLY A 83 2.23 -5.55 -15.38
C GLY A 83 1.35 -4.86 -14.33
N HIS A 84 1.75 -4.88 -13.05
CA HIS A 84 1.13 -4.07 -12.03
C HIS A 84 1.55 -2.60 -12.18
N ASP A 85 0.61 -1.68 -12.00
CA ASP A 85 0.85 -0.24 -12.11
C ASP A 85 1.36 0.36 -10.78
N LEU A 86 0.95 -0.24 -9.67
CA LEU A 86 1.29 0.19 -8.31
C LEU A 86 1.55 -1.03 -7.43
N ILE A 87 2.63 -0.99 -6.65
CA ILE A 87 3.01 -2.08 -5.75
C ILE A 87 3.25 -1.54 -4.35
N PHE A 88 2.50 -2.06 -3.37
CA PHE A 88 2.68 -1.80 -1.95
C PHE A 88 3.60 -2.85 -1.32
N THR A 89 4.67 -2.41 -0.67
CA THR A 89 5.56 -3.26 0.11
C THR A 89 5.38 -2.94 1.59
N THR A 90 4.80 -3.87 2.35
CA THR A 90 4.17 -3.58 3.63
C THR A 90 5.04 -3.93 4.84
N SER A 91 6.35 -3.86 4.74
CA SER A 91 7.24 -3.99 5.88
C SER A 91 8.46 -3.08 5.76
N PHE A 92 8.94 -2.56 6.90
CA PHE A 92 10.11 -1.68 6.95
C PHE A 92 11.33 -2.28 6.24
N ASN A 93 11.60 -3.56 6.47
CA ASN A 93 12.79 -4.22 5.92
C ASN A 93 12.67 -4.58 4.42
N TYR A 94 11.55 -4.28 3.76
CA TYR A 94 11.46 -4.34 2.28
C TYR A 94 12.05 -3.12 1.59
N MET A 95 12.62 -2.16 2.33
CA MET A 95 13.06 -0.89 1.77
C MET A 95 14.11 -1.06 0.66
N ASP A 96 15.19 -1.78 0.95
CA ASP A 96 16.27 -1.99 -0.03
C ASP A 96 15.80 -2.82 -1.22
N GLN A 97 15.00 -3.86 -0.99
CA GLN A 97 14.44 -4.74 -2.02
C GLN A 97 13.48 -3.97 -2.95
N THR A 98 12.66 -3.08 -2.37
CA THR A 98 11.78 -2.21 -3.16
C THR A 98 12.58 -1.29 -4.06
N HIS A 99 13.61 -0.65 -3.52
CA HIS A 99 14.49 0.24 -4.29
C HIS A 99 15.32 -0.48 -5.34
N GLU A 100 15.74 -1.72 -5.07
CA GLU A 100 16.43 -2.56 -6.04
C GLU A 100 15.56 -2.80 -7.28
N VAL A 101 14.32 -3.25 -7.05
CA VAL A 101 13.39 -3.56 -8.15
C VAL A 101 12.90 -2.30 -8.85
N ALA A 102 12.60 -1.24 -8.12
CA ALA A 102 12.06 0.02 -8.67
C ALA A 102 12.96 0.65 -9.72
N LYS A 103 14.27 0.46 -9.65
CA LYS A 103 15.24 0.95 -10.66
C LYS A 103 15.04 0.33 -12.04
N ASP A 104 14.60 -0.93 -12.08
CA ASP A 104 14.37 -1.66 -13.33
C ASP A 104 12.98 -1.39 -13.93
N PHE A 105 12.06 -0.79 -13.14
CA PHE A 105 10.67 -0.53 -13.52
C PHE A 105 10.27 0.93 -13.27
N PRO A 106 10.84 1.91 -14.01
CA PRO A 106 10.62 3.33 -13.74
C PRO A 106 9.16 3.80 -13.91
N ASP A 107 8.37 3.10 -14.70
CA ASP A 107 6.96 3.44 -14.96
C ASP A 107 6.01 2.91 -13.88
N ILE A 108 6.44 1.91 -13.10
CA ILE A 108 5.65 1.36 -11.99
C ILE A 108 5.85 2.24 -10.76
N LYS A 109 4.78 2.49 -10.02
CA LYS A 109 4.83 3.20 -8.74
C LYS A 109 4.93 2.22 -7.58
N PHE A 110 5.73 2.56 -6.59
CA PHE A 110 5.94 1.77 -5.39
C PHE A 110 5.61 2.60 -4.16
N GLU A 111 4.84 2.01 -3.25
CA GLU A 111 4.49 2.57 -1.95
C GLU A 111 5.08 1.68 -0.86
N HIS A 112 6.05 2.20 -0.13
CA HIS A 112 6.76 1.45 0.90
C HIS A 112 6.33 1.87 2.31
N ALA A 113 5.84 0.89 3.10
CA ALA A 113 5.39 1.11 4.47
C ALA A 113 6.57 1.42 5.40
N THR A 114 6.45 2.52 6.15
CA THR A 114 7.35 2.93 7.25
C THR A 114 8.81 3.19 6.86
N GLY A 115 9.13 3.15 5.57
CA GLY A 115 10.47 3.49 5.08
C GLY A 115 10.78 4.99 5.15
N TYR A 116 12.03 5.34 4.84
CA TYR A 116 12.50 6.73 4.82
C TYR A 116 13.28 7.08 3.55
N ILE A 117 13.60 6.10 2.70
CA ILE A 117 14.23 6.34 1.41
C ILE A 117 13.14 6.49 0.35
N GLN A 118 13.28 7.50 -0.51
CA GLN A 118 12.36 7.79 -1.61
C GLN A 118 13.12 7.86 -2.93
N ALA A 119 12.42 7.66 -4.05
CA ALA A 119 12.91 7.83 -5.41
C ALA A 119 11.77 8.35 -6.30
N ASP A 120 12.04 8.63 -7.58
CA ASP A 120 11.05 9.21 -8.51
C ASP A 120 9.77 8.36 -8.65
N ASN A 121 9.90 7.06 -8.42
CA ASN A 121 8.80 6.11 -8.50
C ASN A 121 8.59 5.33 -7.18
N VAL A 122 9.27 5.71 -6.09
CA VAL A 122 9.10 5.10 -4.76
C VAL A 122 8.71 6.18 -3.76
N ALA A 123 7.51 6.10 -3.22
CA ALA A 123 7.06 6.89 -2.08
C ALA A 123 7.01 6.04 -0.81
N THR A 124 6.91 6.70 0.33
CA THR A 124 6.81 6.04 1.63
C THR A 124 5.57 6.52 2.36
N TYR A 125 4.91 5.62 3.09
CA TYR A 125 3.78 5.95 3.93
C TYR A 125 3.94 5.39 5.34
N SER A 126 3.34 6.05 6.32
CA SER A 126 3.34 5.62 7.72
C SER A 126 2.13 6.20 8.44
N ALA A 127 1.76 5.58 9.56
CA ALA A 127 0.78 6.12 10.48
C ALA A 127 1.47 6.66 11.74
N ARG A 128 0.75 7.48 12.51
CA ARG A 128 1.24 8.00 13.80
C ARG A 128 0.97 7.03 14.93
N PHE A 129 1.57 5.84 14.84
CA PHE A 129 1.36 4.73 15.79
C PHE A 129 1.64 5.13 17.24
N TYR A 130 2.58 6.06 17.46
CA TYR A 130 2.91 6.58 18.79
C TYR A 130 1.72 7.25 19.49
N GLU A 131 0.72 7.76 18.77
CA GLU A 131 -0.49 8.34 19.38
C GLU A 131 -1.34 7.24 20.04
N GLY A 132 -1.50 6.10 19.38
CA GLY A 132 -2.15 4.93 19.98
C GLY A 132 -1.35 4.40 21.18
N ARG A 133 -0.02 4.36 21.07
CA ARG A 133 0.86 3.94 22.18
C ARG A 133 0.77 4.88 23.39
N MET A 134 0.58 6.16 23.17
CA MET A 134 0.34 7.12 24.25
C MET A 134 -0.96 6.81 25.00
N ILE A 135 -2.04 6.50 24.29
CA ILE A 135 -3.32 6.11 24.91
C ILE A 135 -3.16 4.82 25.72
N GLU A 136 -2.51 3.79 25.13
CA GLU A 136 -2.20 2.53 25.82
C GLU A 136 -1.37 2.76 27.08
N GLY A 137 -0.39 3.66 27.04
CA GLY A 137 0.42 4.06 28.19
C GLY A 137 -0.41 4.66 29.32
N HIS A 138 -1.31 5.59 29.00
CA HIS A 138 -2.23 6.16 29.99
C HIS A 138 -3.09 5.08 30.67
N ILE A 139 -3.66 4.16 29.90
CA ILE A 139 -4.46 3.06 30.44
C ILE A 139 -3.61 2.19 31.36
N ALA A 140 -2.42 1.79 30.89
CA ALA A 140 -1.52 0.92 31.66
C ALA A 140 -1.06 1.59 32.96
N GLY A 141 -0.73 2.89 32.92
CA GLY A 141 -0.34 3.65 34.10
C GLY A 141 -1.43 3.74 35.16
N HIS A 142 -2.69 3.88 34.74
CA HIS A 142 -3.84 3.89 35.67
C HIS A 142 -4.20 2.49 36.19
N MET A 143 -3.88 1.44 35.46
CA MET A 143 -4.25 0.06 35.81
C MET A 143 -3.19 -0.68 36.62
N THR A 144 -1.93 -0.25 36.60
CA THR A 144 -0.87 -0.95 37.32
C THR A 144 -1.03 -0.81 38.85
N GLU A 145 -0.97 -1.94 39.56
CA GLU A 145 -0.97 -1.96 41.04
C GLU A 145 0.42 -1.90 41.62
N THR A 146 1.44 -2.25 40.81
CA THR A 146 2.85 -2.41 41.29
C THR A 146 3.76 -1.27 40.81
N ASN A 147 3.27 -0.37 39.96
CA ASN A 147 4.06 0.65 39.26
C ASN A 147 5.17 0.04 38.35
N THR A 148 5.02 -1.23 38.01
CA THR A 148 5.94 -1.94 37.10
C THR A 148 5.16 -2.43 35.90
N ILE A 149 5.59 -2.01 34.69
CA ILE A 149 4.93 -2.36 33.41
C ILE A 149 5.99 -2.94 32.49
N GLY A 150 5.67 -4.09 31.88
CA GLY A 150 6.48 -4.69 30.81
C GLY A 150 5.99 -4.23 29.45
N TYR A 151 6.92 -4.02 28.50
CA TYR A 151 6.61 -3.68 27.12
C TYR A 151 7.34 -4.63 26.17
N ILE A 152 6.57 -5.35 25.33
CA ILE A 152 7.14 -6.21 24.30
C ILE A 152 7.18 -5.43 22.99
N ALA A 153 8.39 -5.14 22.52
CA ALA A 153 8.63 -4.44 21.25
C ALA A 153 8.90 -5.44 20.11
N SER A 154 8.61 -5.04 18.87
CA SER A 154 8.86 -5.86 17.68
C SER A 154 10.34 -5.77 17.23
N PHE A 155 10.74 -4.64 16.65
CA PHE A 155 12.06 -4.42 16.07
C PHE A 155 12.67 -3.11 16.59
N PRO A 156 14.02 -2.99 16.68
CA PRO A 156 14.67 -1.75 17.13
C PRO A 156 14.77 -0.69 16.01
N ILE A 157 13.64 -0.34 15.41
CA ILE A 157 13.53 0.69 14.36
C ILE A 157 12.98 1.99 14.94
N PRO A 158 13.20 3.16 14.28
CA PRO A 158 12.83 4.47 14.83
C PRO A 158 11.35 4.60 15.20
N GLU A 159 10.46 4.02 14.42
CA GLU A 159 9.02 4.00 14.69
C GLU A 159 8.69 3.28 16.01
N VAL A 160 9.27 2.10 16.22
CA VAL A 160 9.04 1.29 17.43
C VAL A 160 9.62 1.99 18.66
N VAL A 161 10.86 2.52 18.58
CA VAL A 161 11.48 3.29 19.68
C VAL A 161 10.64 4.51 20.06
N ARG A 162 10.10 5.24 19.07
CA ARG A 162 9.20 6.37 19.32
C ARG A 162 7.92 5.93 20.04
N GLY A 163 7.37 4.77 19.63
CA GLY A 163 6.19 4.17 20.27
C GLY A 163 6.45 3.79 21.74
N ILE A 164 7.59 3.17 22.04
CA ILE A 164 8.01 2.85 23.41
C ILE A 164 8.10 4.13 24.25
N ASN A 165 8.75 5.18 23.75
CA ASN A 165 8.88 6.43 24.44
C ASN A 165 7.53 7.10 24.71
N ALA A 166 6.62 7.09 23.73
CA ALA A 166 5.28 7.65 23.91
C ALA A 166 4.48 6.88 24.97
N PHE A 167 4.55 5.56 24.95
CA PHE A 167 3.93 4.72 25.97
C PHE A 167 4.51 5.00 27.36
N TYR A 168 5.83 5.00 27.49
CA TYR A 168 6.52 5.23 28.75
C TYR A 168 6.18 6.59 29.39
N LEU A 169 6.25 7.66 28.59
CA LEU A 169 5.95 9.01 29.08
C LEU A 169 4.48 9.18 29.50
N ALA A 170 3.57 8.47 28.84
CA ALA A 170 2.16 8.51 29.17
C ALA A 170 1.82 7.69 30.44
N ALA A 171 2.50 6.55 30.62
CA ALA A 171 2.31 5.69 31.78
C ALA A 171 2.90 6.28 33.08
#